data_29791d27b30700add637429bedeecdcf
#
_entry.id   29791d27b30700add637429bedeecdcf
#
_cell.length_a   1.000
_cell.length_b   1.000
_cell.length_c   1.000
_cell.angle_alpha   90.00
_cell.angle_beta   90.00
_cell.angle_gamma   90.00
#
_symmetry.space_group_name_H-M   'P 1'
#
loop_
_entity.id
_entity.type
_entity.pdbx_description
1 polymer ?
#
loop_
_entity_poly.entity_id
_entity_poly.type
_entity_poly.pdbx_seq_one_letter_code
_entity_poly.pdbx_strand_id
1 'polypeptide(L)'
;MANEKPPQMFSDDVQIFDVAESVLKRDHLSGRVDMAKSPNSFVAVFQTKPRGGEAHIHQHPDSDQILFLLKGELTLESLSGKYTLKPNQGVMIPAGVHYGFINTTDQDAIFLSMRTESTGGRRVAHVANVPSEVRLRVPADAITARGLGRHIYLYALDRTAFGVSAVLLEDWNKGSLLRMNCDFERKGDWVVAKLPLRLVQWYRIDGLKEGDYHLAPEPDGVRVRVDLSPLLQRQAGRP
;
A
#
# COMPACT_ATOMS: atom_id res chain seq x y z
N MET A 1 10.23 -30.94 18.96
CA MET A 1 10.79 -30.99 17.59
C MET A 1 11.23 -29.58 17.25
N ALA A 2 12.54 -29.38 17.09
CA ALA A 2 13.12 -28.06 16.88
C ALA A 2 12.66 -27.47 15.54
N ASN A 3 12.18 -26.23 15.58
CA ASN A 3 11.92 -25.42 14.39
C ASN A 3 13.28 -25.12 13.73
N GLU A 4 13.74 -25.99 12.87
CA GLU A 4 14.85 -25.66 11.99
C GLU A 4 14.39 -24.54 11.04
N LYS A 5 14.89 -23.33 11.28
CA LYS A 5 14.83 -22.27 10.27
C LYS A 5 15.51 -22.81 9.00
N PRO A 6 14.87 -22.70 7.84
CA PRO A 6 15.56 -23.02 6.60
C PRO A 6 16.84 -22.21 6.53
N PRO A 7 17.93 -22.78 6.04
CA PRO A 7 19.22 -22.11 5.99
C PRO A 7 19.08 -20.80 5.21
N GLN A 8 19.56 -19.71 5.78
CA GLN A 8 19.73 -18.45 5.06
C GLN A 8 20.86 -18.67 4.05
N MET A 9 20.49 -19.10 2.86
CA MET A 9 21.45 -19.30 1.77
C MET A 9 21.77 -17.95 1.12
N PHE A 10 22.84 -17.32 1.57
CA PHE A 10 23.64 -16.49 0.68
C PHE A 10 24.62 -17.44 0.00
N SER A 11 24.43 -17.69 -1.25
CA SER A 11 25.34 -18.51 -2.04
C SER A 11 25.81 -17.72 -3.24
N ASP A 12 27.11 -17.72 -3.47
CA ASP A 12 27.71 -17.20 -4.72
C ASP A 12 27.55 -18.21 -5.86
N ASP A 13 26.84 -19.32 -5.62
CA ASP A 13 26.61 -20.41 -6.55
C ASP A 13 25.13 -20.50 -6.97
N VAL A 14 24.85 -21.36 -7.92
CA VAL A 14 23.49 -21.64 -8.44
C VAL A 14 22.58 -22.13 -7.31
N GLN A 15 21.43 -21.49 -7.17
CA GLN A 15 20.42 -21.87 -6.19
C GLN A 15 19.21 -22.44 -6.92
N ILE A 16 18.85 -23.69 -6.58
CA ILE A 16 17.66 -24.35 -7.10
C ILE A 16 16.60 -24.38 -6.00
N PHE A 17 15.39 -24.00 -6.31
CA PHE A 17 14.26 -24.06 -5.39
C PHE A 17 13.03 -24.62 -6.11
N ASP A 18 12.22 -25.38 -5.36
CA ASP A 18 10.96 -25.94 -5.82
C ASP A 18 9.80 -25.24 -5.09
N VAL A 19 9.05 -24.44 -5.84
CA VAL A 19 7.91 -23.69 -5.30
C VAL A 19 6.78 -24.65 -4.90
N ALA A 20 6.52 -25.68 -5.69
CA ALA A 20 5.43 -26.61 -5.43
C ALA A 20 5.70 -27.42 -4.17
N GLU A 21 6.94 -27.86 -3.98
CA GLU A 21 7.32 -28.61 -2.78
C GLU A 21 7.42 -27.75 -1.53
N SER A 22 8.00 -26.57 -1.65
CA SER A 22 8.28 -25.71 -0.51
C SER A 22 7.08 -24.92 -0.02
N VAL A 23 6.14 -24.60 -0.89
CA VAL A 23 5.08 -23.63 -0.64
C VAL A 23 3.68 -24.20 -0.86
N LEU A 24 3.42 -24.75 -2.03
CA LEU A 24 2.07 -25.13 -2.42
C LEU A 24 1.51 -26.36 -1.66
N LYS A 25 2.40 -27.15 -1.06
CA LYS A 25 2.03 -28.30 -0.21
C LYS A 25 1.75 -27.94 1.25
N ARG A 26 1.98 -26.69 1.65
CA ARG A 26 1.72 -26.24 3.04
C ARG A 26 0.31 -25.71 3.17
N ASP A 27 -0.51 -26.37 3.97
CA ASP A 27 -1.93 -26.02 4.15
C ASP A 27 -2.14 -24.63 4.81
N HIS A 28 -1.15 -24.11 5.48
CA HIS A 28 -1.25 -22.89 6.29
C HIS A 28 -0.17 -21.85 6.00
N LEU A 29 0.33 -21.79 4.77
CA LEU A 29 1.28 -20.74 4.41
C LEU A 29 0.57 -19.39 4.38
N SER A 30 0.97 -18.50 5.26
CA SER A 30 0.59 -17.08 5.18
C SER A 30 1.85 -16.23 5.23
N GLY A 31 1.84 -15.13 4.45
CA GLY A 31 2.96 -14.22 4.41
C GLY A 31 4.01 -14.59 3.37
N ARG A 32 5.26 -14.36 3.69
CA ARG A 32 6.41 -14.46 2.79
C ARG A 32 7.30 -15.65 3.15
N VAL A 33 7.76 -16.38 2.15
CA VAL A 33 8.84 -17.36 2.25
C VAL A 33 9.95 -16.99 1.27
N ASP A 34 11.14 -16.71 1.78
CA ASP A 34 12.32 -16.44 0.95
C ASP A 34 12.83 -17.75 0.35
N MET A 35 12.94 -17.79 -0.99
CA MET A 35 13.31 -18.99 -1.74
C MET A 35 14.80 -18.97 -2.13
N ALA A 36 15.26 -17.83 -2.64
CA ALA A 36 16.64 -17.64 -3.05
C ALA A 36 17.04 -16.18 -2.88
N LYS A 37 18.32 -15.95 -2.58
CA LYS A 37 18.84 -14.60 -2.38
C LYS A 37 20.29 -14.50 -2.81
N SER A 38 20.62 -13.42 -3.52
CA SER A 38 21.99 -13.00 -3.85
C SER A 38 22.21 -11.56 -3.35
N PRO A 39 23.42 -11.01 -3.46
CA PRO A 39 23.65 -9.59 -3.14
C PRO A 39 22.76 -8.61 -3.91
N ASN A 40 22.37 -8.95 -5.13
CA ASN A 40 21.65 -8.03 -6.05
C ASN A 40 20.21 -8.45 -6.36
N SER A 41 19.76 -9.60 -5.88
CA SER A 41 18.41 -10.06 -6.16
C SER A 41 17.88 -11.01 -5.09
N PHE A 42 16.57 -11.13 -5.01
CA PHE A 42 15.94 -12.18 -4.24
C PHE A 42 14.68 -12.70 -4.94
N VAL A 43 14.32 -13.93 -4.61
CA VAL A 43 13.06 -14.55 -4.98
C VAL A 43 12.35 -14.99 -3.72
N ALA A 44 11.10 -14.60 -3.57
CA ALA A 44 10.24 -15.01 -2.48
C ALA A 44 8.88 -15.45 -3.00
N VAL A 45 8.23 -16.33 -2.26
CA VAL A 45 6.82 -16.67 -2.48
C VAL A 45 5.98 -15.97 -1.44
N PHE A 46 4.90 -15.39 -1.89
CA PHE A 46 3.89 -14.78 -1.05
C PHE A 46 2.58 -15.54 -1.13
N GLN A 47 1.90 -15.64 -0.02
CA GLN A 47 0.50 -16.02 0.05
C GLN A 47 -0.30 -14.86 0.63
N THR A 48 -1.32 -14.45 -0.10
CA THR A 48 -2.28 -13.46 0.35
C THR A 48 -3.61 -14.14 0.61
N LYS A 49 -4.08 -14.05 1.84
CA LYS A 49 -5.38 -14.62 2.25
C LYS A 49 -6.55 -13.95 1.54
N PRO A 50 -7.74 -14.57 1.54
CA PRO A 50 -8.96 -13.95 1.04
C PRO A 50 -9.14 -12.55 1.62
N ARG A 51 -9.47 -11.59 0.77
CA ARG A 51 -9.65 -10.17 1.13
C ARG A 51 -8.45 -9.51 1.79
N GLY A 52 -7.28 -10.18 1.79
CA GLY A 52 -6.02 -9.67 2.31
C GLY A 52 -5.20 -8.93 1.25
N GLY A 53 -4.09 -8.36 1.68
CA GLY A 53 -3.18 -7.63 0.80
C GLY A 53 -2.18 -6.81 1.59
N GLU A 54 -1.52 -5.88 0.93
CA GLU A 54 -0.64 -4.94 1.60
C GLU A 54 -1.43 -3.84 2.31
N ALA A 55 -1.01 -3.56 3.54
CA ALA A 55 -1.65 -2.53 4.36
C ALA A 55 -1.37 -1.10 3.89
N HIS A 56 -0.49 -0.92 2.91
CA HIS A 56 -0.06 0.39 2.44
C HIS A 56 0.48 0.32 1.02
N ILE A 57 0.33 1.40 0.31
CA ILE A 57 1.03 1.62 -0.95
C ILE A 57 2.48 1.96 -0.68
N HIS A 58 3.38 1.36 -1.43
CA HIS A 58 4.81 1.56 -1.30
C HIS A 58 5.50 1.61 -2.67
N GLN A 59 6.79 1.89 -2.66
CA GLN A 59 7.66 1.83 -3.82
C GLN A 59 9.00 1.19 -3.44
N HIS A 60 9.69 0.67 -4.43
CA HIS A 60 11.10 0.28 -4.32
C HIS A 60 11.91 1.24 -5.19
N PRO A 61 12.56 2.25 -4.61
CA PRO A 61 13.19 3.32 -5.41
C PRO A 61 14.39 2.83 -6.22
N ASP A 62 15.07 1.78 -5.75
CA ASP A 62 16.34 1.30 -6.30
C ASP A 62 16.25 -0.10 -6.91
N SER A 63 15.04 -0.64 -7.09
CA SER A 63 14.87 -1.98 -7.62
C SER A 63 13.59 -2.14 -8.42
N ASP A 64 13.70 -2.86 -9.53
CA ASP A 64 12.53 -3.35 -10.23
C ASP A 64 11.96 -4.56 -9.49
N GLN A 65 10.65 -4.69 -9.53
CA GLN A 65 9.96 -5.84 -8.96
C GLN A 65 9.11 -6.54 -10.01
N ILE A 66 9.18 -7.86 -10.00
CA ILE A 66 8.33 -8.72 -10.80
C ILE A 66 7.44 -9.51 -9.85
N LEU A 67 6.14 -9.45 -10.06
CA LEU A 67 5.17 -10.33 -9.43
C LEU A 67 4.65 -11.30 -10.48
N PHE A 68 4.67 -12.60 -10.19
CA PHE A 68 4.18 -13.65 -11.06
C PHE A 68 3.19 -14.53 -10.32
N LEU A 69 1.93 -14.50 -10.76
CA LEU A 69 0.85 -15.21 -10.08
C LEU A 69 0.84 -16.70 -10.43
N LEU A 70 0.87 -17.53 -9.38
CA LEU A 70 0.85 -18.98 -9.48
C LEU A 70 -0.57 -19.53 -9.27
N LYS A 71 -1.32 -18.97 -8.32
CA LYS A 71 -2.64 -19.44 -7.93
C LYS A 71 -3.53 -18.29 -7.48
N GLY A 72 -4.84 -18.40 -7.73
CA GLY A 72 -5.83 -17.41 -7.31
C GLY A 72 -5.90 -16.20 -8.23
N GLU A 73 -6.22 -15.06 -7.68
CA GLU A 73 -6.30 -13.79 -8.38
C GLU A 73 -5.68 -12.69 -7.51
N LEU A 74 -4.95 -11.77 -8.11
CA LEU A 74 -4.31 -10.69 -7.42
C LEU A 74 -4.58 -9.36 -8.16
N THR A 75 -5.15 -8.40 -7.47
CA THR A 75 -5.33 -7.05 -8.00
C THR A 75 -4.15 -6.18 -7.56
N LEU A 76 -3.43 -5.65 -8.54
CA LEU A 76 -2.41 -4.63 -8.35
C LEU A 76 -3.03 -3.26 -8.57
N GLU A 77 -2.74 -2.32 -7.70
CA GLU A 77 -3.14 -0.93 -7.83
C GLU A 77 -1.90 -0.03 -7.90
N SER A 78 -1.85 0.83 -8.91
CA SER A 78 -0.79 1.82 -9.11
C SER A 78 -1.38 3.17 -9.50
N LEU A 79 -0.57 4.22 -9.60
CA LEU A 79 -1.04 5.53 -10.09
C LEU A 79 -1.61 5.47 -11.52
N SER A 80 -1.15 4.51 -12.34
CA SER A 80 -1.61 4.34 -13.71
C SER A 80 -2.88 3.51 -13.87
N GLY A 81 -3.31 2.75 -12.84
CA GLY A 81 -4.52 1.95 -12.90
C GLY A 81 -4.55 0.79 -11.94
N LYS A 82 -5.64 0.03 -12.06
CA LYS A 82 -5.81 -1.28 -11.43
C LYS A 82 -5.61 -2.37 -12.49
N TYR A 83 -4.86 -3.38 -12.11
CA TYR A 83 -4.53 -4.52 -12.98
C TYR A 83 -4.83 -5.80 -12.22
N THR A 84 -5.63 -6.67 -12.79
CA THR A 84 -5.94 -7.96 -12.19
C THR A 84 -5.10 -9.03 -12.87
N LEU A 85 -4.29 -9.72 -12.09
CA LEU A 85 -3.48 -10.86 -12.53
C LEU A 85 -4.25 -12.16 -12.31
N LYS A 86 -4.15 -13.05 -13.28
CA LYS A 86 -4.62 -14.44 -13.24
C LYS A 86 -3.42 -15.39 -13.23
N PRO A 87 -3.61 -16.68 -12.88
CA PRO A 87 -2.52 -17.64 -12.88
C PRO A 87 -1.73 -17.63 -14.20
N ASN A 88 -0.41 -17.74 -14.08
CA ASN A 88 0.56 -17.65 -15.18
C ASN A 88 0.69 -16.24 -15.80
N GLN A 89 0.19 -15.22 -15.16
CA GLN A 89 0.42 -13.83 -15.54
C GLN A 89 1.41 -13.17 -14.58
N GLY A 90 2.23 -12.30 -15.11
CA GLY A 90 3.17 -11.50 -14.35
C GLY A 90 3.05 -10.02 -14.66
N VAL A 91 3.56 -9.22 -13.76
CA VAL A 91 3.69 -7.77 -13.91
C VAL A 91 5.10 -7.35 -13.51
N MET A 92 5.69 -6.47 -14.29
CA MET A 92 6.93 -5.77 -13.92
C MET A 92 6.58 -4.39 -13.40
N ILE A 93 7.12 -4.05 -12.26
CA ILE A 93 6.95 -2.76 -11.58
C ILE A 93 8.33 -2.12 -11.56
N PRO A 94 8.56 -1.08 -12.37
CA PRO A 94 9.84 -0.37 -12.40
C PRO A 94 10.17 0.30 -11.08
N ALA A 95 11.46 0.50 -10.83
CA ALA A 95 11.97 1.26 -9.70
C ALA A 95 11.26 2.61 -9.55
N GLY A 96 10.89 2.97 -8.32
CA GLY A 96 10.23 4.23 -8.00
C GLY A 96 8.71 4.27 -8.29
N VAL A 97 8.13 3.25 -8.91
CA VAL A 97 6.68 3.19 -9.14
C VAL A 97 5.96 2.83 -7.85
N HIS A 98 4.98 3.66 -7.48
CA HIS A 98 4.11 3.39 -6.33
C HIS A 98 3.07 2.34 -6.70
N TYR A 99 2.95 1.32 -5.86
CA TYR A 99 1.96 0.26 -6.03
C TYR A 99 1.58 -0.37 -4.69
N GLY A 100 0.49 -1.11 -4.71
CA GLY A 100 0.07 -2.02 -3.67
C GLY A 100 -0.73 -3.15 -4.32
N PHE A 101 -0.92 -4.24 -3.61
CA PHE A 101 -1.71 -5.35 -4.10
C PHE A 101 -2.75 -5.80 -3.07
N ILE A 102 -3.85 -6.34 -3.57
CA ILE A 102 -4.93 -6.90 -2.77
C ILE A 102 -5.49 -8.13 -3.46
N ASN A 103 -5.82 -9.12 -2.66
CA ASN A 103 -6.64 -10.25 -3.07
C ASN A 103 -8.12 -9.90 -2.82
N THR A 104 -8.85 -9.61 -3.87
CA THR A 104 -10.28 -9.24 -3.78
C THR A 104 -11.23 -10.43 -3.78
N THR A 105 -10.68 -11.65 -3.86
CA THR A 105 -11.45 -12.91 -3.95
C THR A 105 -11.61 -13.60 -2.60
N ASP A 106 -12.39 -14.68 -2.58
CA ASP A 106 -12.61 -15.54 -1.41
C ASP A 106 -11.65 -16.74 -1.38
N GLN A 107 -10.62 -16.75 -2.24
CA GLN A 107 -9.59 -17.78 -2.31
C GLN A 107 -8.21 -17.19 -2.04
N ASP A 108 -7.27 -18.04 -1.59
CA ASP A 108 -5.88 -17.60 -1.44
C ASP A 108 -5.25 -17.27 -2.80
N ALA A 109 -4.47 -16.19 -2.84
CA ALA A 109 -3.59 -15.88 -3.96
C ALA A 109 -2.14 -16.21 -3.59
N ILE A 110 -1.45 -16.93 -4.49
CA ILE A 110 -0.04 -17.31 -4.31
C ILE A 110 0.75 -16.79 -5.49
N PHE A 111 1.81 -16.04 -5.22
CA PHE A 111 2.63 -15.43 -6.25
C PHE A 111 4.12 -15.41 -5.89
N LEU A 112 4.94 -15.47 -6.91
CA LEU A 112 6.38 -15.18 -6.81
C LEU A 112 6.59 -13.67 -6.83
N SER A 113 7.45 -13.21 -5.94
CA SER A 113 7.99 -11.85 -5.96
C SER A 113 9.49 -11.95 -6.20
N MET A 114 9.93 -11.40 -7.30
CA MET A 114 11.33 -11.30 -7.67
C MET A 114 11.72 -9.84 -7.69
N ARG A 115 12.83 -9.52 -7.06
CA ARG A 115 13.35 -8.15 -7.03
C ARG A 115 14.82 -8.16 -7.39
N THR A 116 15.21 -7.23 -8.26
CA THR A 116 16.60 -6.98 -8.60
C THR A 116 17.02 -5.67 -7.99
N GLU A 117 18.02 -5.67 -7.13
CA GLU A 117 18.57 -4.41 -6.61
C GLU A 117 19.49 -3.82 -7.67
N SER A 118 19.29 -2.56 -8.01
CA SER A 118 20.22 -1.86 -8.90
C SER A 118 21.56 -1.70 -8.18
N THR A 119 22.63 -1.86 -8.92
CA THR A 119 24.02 -1.85 -8.43
C THR A 119 24.48 -0.52 -7.81
N GLY A 120 23.57 0.38 -7.52
CA GLY A 120 23.82 1.70 -6.93
C GLY A 120 23.83 1.80 -5.41
N GLY A 121 23.54 0.73 -4.70
CA GLY A 121 23.84 0.59 -3.26
C GLY A 121 23.23 1.60 -2.29
N ARG A 122 22.21 2.36 -2.65
CA ARG A 122 21.47 3.17 -1.68
C ARG A 122 20.26 2.40 -1.18
N ARG A 123 20.38 1.81 0.01
CA ARG A 123 19.22 1.48 0.83
C ARG A 123 18.50 2.79 1.14
N VAL A 124 17.51 3.14 0.34
CA VAL A 124 16.60 4.20 0.74
C VAL A 124 15.81 3.64 1.91
N ALA A 125 16.06 4.20 3.08
CA ALA A 125 15.28 3.92 4.26
C ALA A 125 13.79 3.97 3.87
N HIS A 126 13.00 3.03 4.37
CA HIS A 126 11.55 3.15 4.31
C HIS A 126 11.18 4.57 4.72
N VAL A 127 10.70 5.35 3.79
CA VAL A 127 10.19 6.70 4.07
C VAL A 127 8.82 6.50 4.69
N ALA A 128 8.83 5.95 5.91
CA ALA A 128 7.62 5.80 6.69
C ALA A 128 7.12 7.21 7.00
N ASN A 129 5.94 7.52 6.50
CA ASN A 129 5.15 8.67 6.93
C ASN A 129 5.92 10.00 7.07
N VAL A 130 6.86 10.28 6.16
CA VAL A 130 7.49 11.60 6.11
C VAL A 130 6.37 12.61 5.89
N PRO A 131 6.17 13.55 6.82
CA PRO A 131 5.16 14.57 6.66
C PRO A 131 5.53 15.47 5.48
N SER A 132 4.56 15.80 4.65
CA SER A 132 4.70 16.84 3.64
C SER A 132 4.35 18.22 4.23
N GLU A 133 4.54 19.27 3.46
CA GLU A 133 4.05 20.62 3.83
C GLU A 133 2.54 20.79 3.51
N VAL A 134 1.94 19.81 2.83
CA VAL A 134 0.52 19.82 2.49
C VAL A 134 -0.32 19.58 3.74
N ARG A 135 -1.26 20.48 3.99
CA ARG A 135 -2.12 20.44 5.16
C ARG A 135 -3.57 20.20 4.73
N LEU A 136 -4.21 19.31 5.44
CA LEU A 136 -5.65 19.05 5.33
C LEU A 136 -6.35 19.63 6.57
N ARG A 137 -7.45 20.35 6.35
CA ARG A 137 -8.33 20.81 7.43
C ARG A 137 -9.63 20.02 7.38
N VAL A 138 -9.99 19.40 8.50
CA VAL A 138 -11.25 18.66 8.66
C VAL A 138 -11.95 19.17 9.91
N PRO A 139 -13.27 19.40 9.89
CA PRO A 139 -14.02 19.76 11.08
C PRO A 139 -13.82 18.71 12.18
N ALA A 140 -13.52 19.15 13.40
CA ALA A 140 -13.21 18.23 14.48
C ALA A 140 -14.40 17.33 14.83
N ASP A 141 -15.61 17.86 14.84
CA ASP A 141 -16.85 17.13 15.11
C ASP A 141 -17.11 16.03 14.07
N ALA A 142 -16.69 16.24 12.83
CA ALA A 142 -16.89 15.27 11.73
C ALA A 142 -16.09 13.98 11.92
N ILE A 143 -14.98 14.00 12.67
CA ILE A 143 -14.12 12.82 12.86
C ILE A 143 -14.00 12.37 14.32
N THR A 144 -14.55 13.10 15.27
CA THR A 144 -14.36 12.85 16.73
C THR A 144 -15.49 12.08 17.38
N ALA A 145 -16.47 11.58 16.64
CA ALA A 145 -17.61 10.86 17.20
C ALA A 145 -17.22 9.70 18.17
N ARG A 146 -15.99 9.19 18.06
CA ARG A 146 -15.41 8.17 18.94
C ARG A 146 -14.18 8.64 19.72
N GLY A 147 -13.96 9.95 19.81
CA GLY A 147 -12.80 10.56 20.46
C GLY A 147 -11.61 10.76 19.51
N LEU A 148 -10.71 11.67 19.88
CA LEU A 148 -9.44 11.88 19.19
C LEU A 148 -8.36 11.04 19.87
N GLY A 149 -7.73 10.16 19.10
CA GLY A 149 -6.55 9.43 19.49
C GLY A 149 -5.27 10.27 19.35
N ARG A 150 -4.13 9.60 19.36
CA ARG A 150 -2.82 10.23 19.14
C ARG A 150 -2.58 10.60 17.68
N HIS A 151 -3.21 9.90 16.75
CA HIS A 151 -3.08 10.06 15.31
C HIS A 151 -4.45 10.11 14.66
N ILE A 152 -4.51 10.65 13.48
CA ILE A 152 -5.60 10.39 12.55
C ILE A 152 -5.15 9.37 11.50
N TYR A 153 -6.12 8.66 10.94
CA TYR A 153 -5.92 7.60 9.95
C TYR A 153 -6.50 8.02 8.62
N LEU A 154 -5.74 7.75 7.57
CA LEU A 154 -6.07 8.07 6.20
C LEU A 154 -6.25 6.76 5.43
N TYR A 155 -7.31 6.68 4.63
CA TYR A 155 -7.69 5.49 3.88
C TYR A 155 -7.92 5.85 2.42
N ALA A 156 -7.20 5.23 1.50
CA ALA A 156 -7.53 5.38 0.09
C ALA A 156 -8.90 4.76 -0.19
N LEU A 157 -9.80 5.53 -0.75
CA LEU A 157 -11.12 5.08 -1.16
C LEU A 157 -11.13 4.76 -2.65
N ASP A 158 -10.66 5.70 -3.45
CA ASP A 158 -10.52 5.58 -4.90
C ASP A 158 -9.44 6.56 -5.39
N ARG A 159 -9.35 6.79 -6.70
CA ARG A 159 -8.37 7.73 -7.29
C ARG A 159 -8.69 9.19 -7.06
N THR A 160 -9.90 9.48 -6.68
CA THR A 160 -10.42 10.84 -6.53
C THR A 160 -10.70 11.21 -5.10
N ALA A 161 -10.59 10.25 -4.17
CA ALA A 161 -10.94 10.49 -2.79
C ALA A 161 -10.19 9.58 -1.80
N PHE A 162 -10.02 10.08 -0.59
CA PHE A 162 -9.56 9.30 0.56
C PHE A 162 -10.43 9.59 1.79
N GLY A 163 -10.47 8.63 2.71
CA GLY A 163 -11.16 8.77 3.98
C GLY A 163 -10.24 9.24 5.09
N VAL A 164 -10.77 10.00 6.02
CA VAL A 164 -10.11 10.44 7.25
C VAL A 164 -10.91 9.97 8.45
N SER A 165 -10.25 9.36 9.44
CA SER A 165 -10.87 8.91 10.68
C SER A 165 -9.97 9.18 11.87
N ALA A 166 -10.57 9.45 13.04
CA ALA A 166 -9.87 9.58 14.32
C ALA A 166 -9.55 8.20 14.94
N VAL A 167 -10.14 7.13 14.46
CA VAL A 167 -9.94 5.78 14.98
C VAL A 167 -9.42 4.86 13.89
N LEU A 168 -8.64 3.86 14.28
CA LEU A 168 -8.23 2.79 13.41
C LEU A 168 -9.43 1.89 13.11
N LEU A 169 -9.76 1.71 11.84
CA LEU A 169 -10.81 0.81 11.41
C LEU A 169 -10.23 -0.59 11.17
N GLU A 170 -10.81 -1.58 11.80
CA GLU A 170 -10.36 -2.99 11.66
C GLU A 170 -10.63 -3.51 10.24
N ASP A 171 -11.71 -3.05 9.63
CA ASP A 171 -12.16 -3.49 8.29
C ASP A 171 -11.50 -2.75 7.12
N TRP A 172 -10.40 -2.08 7.35
CA TRP A 172 -9.71 -1.31 6.30
C TRP A 172 -9.33 -2.15 5.07
N ASN A 173 -9.18 -3.47 5.23
CA ASN A 173 -8.85 -4.39 4.14
C ASN A 173 -9.99 -4.53 3.10
N LYS A 174 -11.19 -4.09 3.40
CA LYS A 174 -12.35 -4.22 2.52
C LYS A 174 -12.38 -3.18 1.39
N GLY A 175 -11.23 -2.91 0.77
CA GLY A 175 -11.16 -2.09 -0.43
C GLY A 175 -10.19 -0.92 -0.40
N SER A 176 -9.44 -0.72 0.68
CA SER A 176 -8.41 0.32 0.75
C SER A 176 -7.01 -0.29 0.76
N LEU A 177 -6.22 0.01 -0.24
CA LEU A 177 -4.80 -0.38 -0.32
C LEU A 177 -3.89 0.58 0.43
N LEU A 178 -4.35 1.78 0.70
CA LEU A 178 -3.61 2.80 1.42
C LEU A 178 -4.21 2.99 2.80
N ARG A 179 -3.43 2.71 3.80
CA ARG A 179 -3.69 3.13 5.17
C ARG A 179 -2.45 3.85 5.70
N MET A 180 -2.63 5.05 6.14
CA MET A 180 -1.58 5.85 6.76
C MET A 180 -2.10 6.45 8.04
N ASN A 181 -1.20 6.73 8.98
CA ASN A 181 -1.45 7.60 10.11
C ASN A 181 -0.65 8.89 9.94
N CYS A 182 -1.15 9.97 10.44
CA CYS A 182 -0.41 11.21 10.52
C CYS A 182 -0.72 11.97 11.81
N ASP A 183 0.23 12.78 12.19
CA ASP A 183 0.08 13.71 13.31
C ASP A 183 -0.86 14.84 12.90
N PHE A 184 -1.54 15.39 13.89
CA PHE A 184 -2.45 16.49 13.71
C PHE A 184 -2.36 17.51 14.83
N GLU A 185 -2.82 18.71 14.54
CA GLU A 185 -3.03 19.78 15.54
C GLU A 185 -4.52 20.09 15.59
N ARG A 186 -5.07 20.20 16.80
CA ARG A 186 -6.41 20.76 16.98
C ARG A 186 -6.34 22.27 17.06
N LYS A 187 -7.08 22.97 16.20
CA LYS A 187 -7.18 24.43 16.13
C LYS A 187 -8.64 24.85 16.19
N GLY A 188 -9.13 25.06 17.42
CA GLY A 188 -10.54 25.33 17.67
C GLY A 188 -11.42 24.16 17.20
N ASP A 189 -12.32 24.45 16.27
CA ASP A 189 -13.26 23.48 15.69
C ASP A 189 -12.66 22.67 14.53
N TRP A 190 -11.35 22.75 14.30
CA TRP A 190 -10.66 22.10 13.20
C TRP A 190 -9.57 21.16 13.67
N VAL A 191 -9.43 20.08 12.96
CA VAL A 191 -8.24 19.22 12.98
C VAL A 191 -7.43 19.56 11.73
N VAL A 192 -6.17 19.91 11.92
CA VAL A 192 -5.22 20.24 10.85
C VAL A 192 -4.13 19.16 10.83
N ALA A 193 -4.13 18.37 9.79
CA ALA A 193 -3.18 17.27 9.59
C ALA A 193 -2.14 17.62 8.55
N LYS A 194 -0.87 17.30 8.81
CA LYS A 194 0.18 17.27 7.80
C LYS A 194 0.08 15.95 7.05
N LEU A 195 -0.28 16.00 5.77
CA LEU A 195 -0.46 14.80 4.98
C LEU A 195 0.87 14.08 4.77
N PRO A 196 0.91 12.74 4.85
CA PRO A 196 2.08 11.97 4.51
C PRO A 196 2.50 12.20 3.05
N LEU A 197 3.81 12.33 2.80
CA LEU A 197 4.35 12.59 1.46
C LEU A 197 3.88 11.54 0.45
N ARG A 198 3.76 10.28 0.86
CA ARG A 198 3.23 9.20 0.01
C ARG A 198 1.80 9.44 -0.45
N LEU A 199 0.92 9.92 0.44
CA LEU A 199 -0.45 10.26 0.07
C LEU A 199 -0.47 11.42 -0.92
N VAL A 200 0.34 12.45 -0.67
CA VAL A 200 0.47 13.61 -1.53
C VAL A 200 0.92 13.20 -2.94
N GLN A 201 1.92 12.34 -3.02
CA GLN A 201 2.42 11.81 -4.29
C GLN A 201 1.39 10.91 -5.00
N TRP A 202 0.71 10.05 -4.24
CA TRP A 202 -0.32 9.15 -4.76
C TRP A 202 -1.45 9.90 -5.44
N TYR A 203 -1.95 10.93 -4.79
CA TYR A 203 -3.05 11.74 -5.31
C TYR A 203 -2.59 12.95 -6.15
N ARG A 204 -1.28 13.20 -6.25
CA ARG A 204 -0.70 14.37 -6.95
C ARG A 204 -1.26 15.69 -6.43
N ILE A 205 -1.31 15.85 -5.11
CA ILE A 205 -1.92 16.99 -4.42
C ILE A 205 -0.92 17.93 -3.76
N ASP A 206 0.27 18.08 -4.35
CA ASP A 206 1.36 18.91 -3.80
C ASP A 206 0.95 20.36 -3.50
N GLY A 207 -0.02 20.87 -4.24
CA GLY A 207 -0.52 22.24 -4.09
C GLY A 207 -1.93 22.33 -3.50
N LEU A 208 -2.38 21.32 -2.73
CA LEU A 208 -3.74 21.29 -2.17
C LEU A 208 -4.01 22.52 -1.31
N LYS A 209 -5.12 23.20 -1.59
CA LYS A 209 -5.60 24.38 -0.87
C LYS A 209 -7.03 24.16 -0.38
N GLU A 210 -7.45 24.98 0.57
CA GLU A 210 -8.86 25.04 0.96
C GLU A 210 -9.71 25.39 -0.28
N GLY A 211 -10.77 24.62 -0.52
CA GLY A 211 -11.60 24.73 -1.74
C GLY A 211 -11.20 23.78 -2.87
N ASP A 212 -10.08 23.07 -2.75
CA ASP A 212 -9.65 22.06 -3.71
C ASP A 212 -10.28 20.70 -3.49
N TYR A 213 -10.99 20.55 -2.38
CA TYR A 213 -11.65 19.33 -1.97
C TYR A 213 -12.99 19.60 -1.31
N HIS A 214 -13.85 18.61 -1.37
CA HIS A 214 -15.12 18.59 -0.61
C HIS A 214 -15.04 17.55 0.50
N LEU A 215 -15.67 17.85 1.62
CA LEU A 215 -15.78 16.96 2.76
C LEU A 215 -17.21 16.43 2.85
N ALA A 216 -17.36 15.12 2.98
CA ALA A 216 -18.65 14.48 3.18
C ALA A 216 -18.52 13.33 4.19
N PRO A 217 -19.51 13.12 5.06
CA PRO A 217 -19.50 11.95 5.94
C PRO A 217 -19.63 10.68 5.09
N GLU A 218 -18.89 9.64 5.45
CA GLU A 218 -19.06 8.32 4.89
C GLU A 218 -20.22 7.59 5.58
N PRO A 219 -20.86 6.62 4.88
CA PRO A 219 -22.00 5.88 5.43
C PRO A 219 -21.72 5.12 6.73
N ASP A 220 -20.45 4.85 7.04
CA ASP A 220 -20.05 4.20 8.29
C ASP A 220 -20.13 5.12 9.52
N GLY A 221 -20.38 6.41 9.34
CA GLY A 221 -20.48 7.40 10.41
C GLY A 221 -19.18 7.64 11.19
N VAL A 222 -18.05 7.14 10.71
CA VAL A 222 -16.74 7.21 11.38
C VAL A 222 -15.71 7.92 10.53
N ARG A 223 -15.84 7.84 9.22
CA ARG A 223 -14.94 8.48 8.26
C ARG A 223 -15.57 9.73 7.65
N VAL A 224 -14.69 10.66 7.34
CA VAL A 224 -15.00 11.78 6.44
C VAL A 224 -14.32 11.50 5.11
N ARG A 225 -15.06 11.53 4.04
CA ARG A 225 -14.56 11.48 2.67
C ARG A 225 -13.97 12.83 2.31
N VAL A 226 -12.76 12.81 1.81
CA VAL A 226 -12.09 13.96 1.19
C VAL A 226 -12.14 13.73 -0.32
N ASP A 227 -13.06 14.38 -1.01
CA ASP A 227 -13.22 14.29 -2.45
C ASP A 227 -12.35 15.34 -3.15
N LEU A 228 -11.43 14.86 -3.98
CA LEU A 228 -10.44 15.66 -4.73
C LEU A 228 -10.90 16.01 -6.14
N SER A 229 -12.13 15.67 -6.53
CA SER A 229 -12.66 15.96 -7.87
C SER A 229 -12.50 17.42 -8.29
N PRO A 230 -12.70 18.43 -7.42
CA PRO A 230 -12.48 19.83 -7.79
C PRO A 230 -11.04 20.14 -8.20
N LEU A 231 -10.07 19.59 -7.49
CA LEU A 231 -8.65 19.75 -7.83
C LEU A 231 -8.32 19.09 -9.18
N LEU A 232 -8.76 17.85 -9.36
CA LEU A 232 -8.45 17.08 -10.56
C LEU A 232 -9.08 17.70 -11.82
N GLN A 233 -10.28 18.24 -11.72
CA GLN A 233 -10.92 18.99 -12.81
C GLN A 233 -10.11 20.24 -13.20
N ARG A 234 -9.60 20.99 -12.24
CA ARG A 234 -8.74 22.15 -12.52
C ARG A 234 -7.39 21.76 -13.14
N GLN A 235 -6.83 20.63 -12.75
CA GLN A 235 -5.60 20.12 -13.34
C GLN A 235 -5.81 19.66 -14.79
N ALA A 236 -6.95 19.04 -15.09
CA ALA A 236 -7.28 18.58 -16.44
C ALA A 236 -7.61 19.73 -17.41
N GLY A 237 -8.06 20.88 -16.91
CA GLY A 237 -8.40 22.06 -17.72
C GLY A 237 -7.22 23.04 -17.94
N ARG A 238 -6.02 22.70 -17.50
CA ARG A 238 -4.80 23.51 -17.81
C ARG A 238 -4.22 23.00 -19.12
N PRO A 239 -4.07 23.87 -20.15
CA PRO A 239 -3.47 23.52 -21.42
C PRO A 239 -2.00 23.13 -21.29
#